data_9847b5f8f5059eb90e263bf16793baf7
#
_entry.id   9847b5f8f5059eb90e263bf16793baf7
#
_cell.length_a   1.000
_cell.length_b   1.000
_cell.length_c   1.000
_cell.angle_alpha   90.00
_cell.angle_beta   90.00
_cell.angle_gamma   90.00
#
_symmetry.space_group_name_H-M   'P 1'
#
loop_
_entity.id
_entity.type
_entity.pdbx_description
1 polymer ?
#
loop_
_entity_poly.entity_id
_entity_poly.type
_entity_poly.pdbx_seq_one_letter_code
_entity_poly.pdbx_strand_id
1 'polypeptide(L)'
;REQVGRLFAGLVRDTDRLAERIRRQALEETRRQTYQAMEALIANLNTMNSRAGAQTPFSSINYGTDTRPEARMVMRCLLEATEAGLGGGETAIFPIQIFRVQKGVNLNPGDPNYDLFRLACRVSAKRLFPNFSFQDAPFNAEFYRPGHPETEIAYMGCRTRVMSNVHDPSRAQTWGRGNLSFTSINLPRLAIEAHHDVDAFFASYDRMIDLVIDQLLDRLKIQSHKLVRNFPFLMGQGVWIDSEELRADDSVAEVLKHGTLSVGFIGLAETLTALIGVHHGESEEAQQLGLRIVGHLRERMDEAAERTGLNFSALATPAEGLSGRFVRMDRQRYGSIPGVTDREYYTNSFHVPVWYHIGAADKIAIEAPYHAFTNGGHISYVELSGDPARNVDAFAAIVRHMAASGIGYGSINHPVDRDPQCGYTGIIDDECPGCGRAEESGPFDRIRRITGYLVGTLDRFNDAKRAEVRDRVKHG
;
A
#
# COMPACT_ATOMS: atom_id res chain seq x y z
N ARG A 1 -20.54 -67.06 11.96
CA ARG A 1 -20.00 -66.11 10.95
C ARG A 1 -20.68 -64.74 11.04
N GLU A 2 -21.97 -64.67 11.17
CA GLU A 2 -22.73 -63.39 11.27
C GLU A 2 -22.38 -62.58 12.53
N GLN A 3 -22.20 -63.21 13.68
CA GLN A 3 -21.83 -62.58 14.94
C GLN A 3 -20.43 -61.97 14.91
N VAL A 4 -19.47 -62.65 14.26
CA VAL A 4 -18.12 -62.14 14.03
C VAL A 4 -18.12 -60.96 13.06
N GLY A 5 -18.95 -61.01 12.01
CA GLY A 5 -19.15 -59.90 11.06
C GLY A 5 -19.70 -58.63 11.73
N ARG A 6 -20.67 -58.78 12.68
CA ARG A 6 -21.20 -57.63 13.45
C ARG A 6 -20.19 -57.02 14.42
N LEU A 7 -19.36 -57.89 15.05
CA LEU A 7 -18.26 -57.41 15.92
C LEU A 7 -17.20 -56.64 15.14
N PHE A 8 -16.77 -57.16 13.98
CA PHE A 8 -15.83 -56.46 13.09
C PHE A 8 -16.37 -55.13 12.57
N ALA A 9 -17.63 -55.10 12.16
CA ALA A 9 -18.30 -53.86 11.72
C ALA A 9 -18.46 -52.83 12.85
N GLY A 10 -18.61 -53.30 14.10
CA GLY A 10 -18.60 -52.47 15.29
C GLY A 10 -17.20 -51.85 15.56
N LEU A 11 -16.17 -52.68 15.56
CA LEU A 11 -14.78 -52.27 15.77
C LEU A 11 -14.31 -51.28 14.70
N VAL A 12 -14.64 -51.50 13.43
CA VAL A 12 -14.29 -50.57 12.33
C VAL A 12 -14.97 -49.22 12.56
N ARG A 13 -16.27 -49.19 12.91
CA ARG A 13 -16.99 -47.94 13.21
C ARG A 13 -16.40 -47.18 14.40
N ASP A 14 -15.98 -47.87 15.44
CA ASP A 14 -15.36 -47.24 16.61
C ASP A 14 -13.97 -46.70 16.30
N THR A 15 -13.20 -47.39 15.46
CA THR A 15 -11.89 -46.92 14.95
C THR A 15 -12.04 -45.66 14.09
N ASP A 16 -13.05 -45.64 13.19
CA ASP A 16 -13.32 -44.47 12.36
C ASP A 16 -13.75 -43.25 13.19
N ARG A 17 -14.61 -43.47 14.21
CA ARG A 17 -15.00 -42.39 15.15
C ARG A 17 -13.81 -41.86 15.94
N LEU A 18 -12.90 -42.73 16.37
CA LEU A 18 -11.69 -42.33 17.08
C LEU A 18 -10.77 -41.52 16.15
N ALA A 19 -10.55 -42.02 14.93
CA ALA A 19 -9.76 -41.31 13.92
C ALA A 19 -10.30 -39.92 13.63
N GLU A 20 -11.63 -39.79 13.50
CA GLU A 20 -12.28 -38.48 13.30
C GLU A 20 -12.12 -37.53 14.49
N ARG A 21 -12.23 -38.04 15.71
CA ARG A 21 -11.96 -37.25 16.93
C ARG A 21 -10.51 -36.79 16.99
N ILE A 22 -9.55 -37.63 16.67
CA ILE A 22 -8.12 -37.28 16.63
C ILE A 22 -7.87 -36.20 15.58
N ARG A 23 -8.40 -36.37 14.37
CA ARG A 23 -8.26 -35.34 13.30
C ARG A 23 -8.84 -33.99 13.73
N ARG A 24 -10.03 -33.99 14.31
CA ARG A 24 -10.67 -32.77 14.79
C ARG A 24 -9.83 -32.09 15.88
N GLN A 25 -9.37 -32.84 16.88
CA GLN A 25 -8.53 -32.33 17.96
C GLN A 25 -7.20 -31.78 17.43
N ALA A 26 -6.57 -32.47 16.50
CA ALA A 26 -5.33 -32.02 15.86
C ALA A 26 -5.55 -30.72 15.09
N LEU A 27 -6.67 -30.60 14.36
CA LEU A 27 -7.02 -29.39 13.61
C LEU A 27 -7.30 -28.20 14.55
N GLU A 28 -8.04 -28.42 15.63
CA GLU A 28 -8.33 -27.40 16.66
C GLU A 28 -7.04 -26.89 17.31
N GLU A 29 -6.13 -27.81 17.66
CA GLU A 29 -4.85 -27.46 18.26
C GLU A 29 -3.94 -26.72 17.26
N THR A 30 -3.86 -27.18 16.03
CA THR A 30 -3.12 -26.50 14.95
C THR A 30 -3.64 -25.08 14.73
N ARG A 31 -4.98 -24.91 14.67
CA ARG A 31 -5.57 -23.58 14.53
C ARG A 31 -5.22 -22.67 15.72
N ARG A 32 -5.30 -23.20 16.94
CA ARG A 32 -4.94 -22.44 18.16
C ARG A 32 -3.49 -21.97 18.11
N GLN A 33 -2.55 -22.85 17.78
CA GLN A 33 -1.13 -22.53 17.67
C GLN A 33 -0.87 -21.54 16.53
N THR A 34 -1.53 -21.70 15.40
CA THR A 34 -1.44 -20.75 14.26
C THR A 34 -1.95 -19.36 14.66
N TYR A 35 -3.08 -19.28 15.37
CA TYR A 35 -3.61 -18.01 15.86
C TYR A 35 -2.62 -17.33 16.82
N GLN A 36 -2.07 -18.05 17.79
CA GLN A 36 -1.06 -17.52 18.72
C GLN A 36 0.21 -17.05 17.99
N ALA A 37 0.63 -17.76 16.94
CA ALA A 37 1.76 -17.33 16.12
C ALA A 37 1.46 -16.03 15.39
N MET A 38 0.23 -15.82 14.89
CA MET A 38 -0.18 -14.56 14.25
C MET A 38 -0.28 -13.41 15.25
N GLU A 39 -0.80 -13.64 16.46
CA GLU A 39 -0.75 -12.65 17.54
C GLU A 39 0.69 -12.24 17.88
N ALA A 40 1.58 -13.23 18.04
CA ALA A 40 2.98 -12.97 18.31
C ALA A 40 3.67 -12.20 17.18
N LEU A 41 3.38 -12.53 15.91
CA LEU A 41 3.89 -11.81 14.74
C LEU A 41 3.47 -10.34 14.78
N ILE A 42 2.18 -10.06 14.97
CA ILE A 42 1.65 -8.70 15.03
C ILE A 42 2.26 -7.95 16.23
N ALA A 43 2.28 -8.55 17.42
CA ALA A 43 2.86 -7.94 18.61
C ALA A 43 4.34 -7.60 18.41
N ASN A 44 5.14 -8.54 17.92
CA ASN A 44 6.56 -8.34 17.69
C ASN A 44 6.84 -7.22 16.68
N LEU A 45 6.12 -7.16 15.57
CA LEU A 45 6.31 -6.12 14.55
C LEU A 45 5.91 -4.72 15.02
N ASN A 46 5.15 -4.60 16.10
CA ASN A 46 4.76 -3.31 16.69
C ASN A 46 5.56 -2.92 17.93
N THR A 47 6.27 -3.86 18.58
CA THR A 47 6.98 -3.64 19.85
C THR A 47 8.49 -3.80 19.72
N MET A 48 8.99 -4.56 18.77
CA MET A 48 10.43 -4.76 18.57
C MET A 48 11.05 -3.57 17.84
N ASN A 49 12.22 -3.17 18.29
CA ASN A 49 13.01 -2.13 17.65
C ASN A 49 13.98 -2.74 16.64
N SER A 50 13.91 -2.31 15.38
CA SER A 50 14.80 -2.79 14.31
C SER A 50 16.15 -2.08 14.25
N ARG A 51 16.27 -0.91 14.90
CA ARG A 51 17.49 -0.09 14.93
C ARG A 51 17.56 0.74 16.21
N ALA A 52 18.76 1.33 16.46
CA ALA A 52 18.94 2.37 17.46
C ALA A 52 17.97 3.54 17.18
N GLY A 53 17.33 4.07 18.24
CA GLY A 53 16.33 5.12 18.13
C GLY A 53 14.87 4.64 18.14
N ALA A 54 14.63 3.41 18.60
CA ALA A 54 13.28 2.85 18.83
C ALA A 54 12.39 2.80 17.59
N GLN A 55 12.96 2.60 16.39
CA GLN A 55 12.20 2.44 15.16
C GLN A 55 11.72 1.00 15.01
N THR A 56 10.40 0.81 14.92
CA THR A 56 9.78 -0.49 14.62
C THR A 56 10.08 -0.93 13.17
N PRO A 57 10.10 -2.26 12.88
CA PRO A 57 10.31 -2.75 11.52
C PRO A 57 9.19 -2.30 10.58
N PHE A 58 9.51 -1.53 9.53
CA PHE A 58 8.56 -1.19 8.49
C PHE A 58 8.35 -2.42 7.61
N SER A 59 7.27 -3.14 7.85
CA SER A 59 6.98 -4.44 7.25
C SER A 59 5.62 -4.46 6.56
N SER A 60 5.48 -5.28 5.53
CA SER A 60 4.22 -5.55 4.86
C SER A 60 4.07 -7.03 4.50
N ILE A 61 2.83 -7.48 4.36
CA ILE A 61 2.49 -8.85 3.99
C ILE A 61 1.38 -8.84 2.96
N ASN A 62 1.56 -9.63 1.88
CA ASN A 62 0.57 -9.82 0.82
C ASN A 62 -0.03 -11.22 0.92
N TYR A 63 -1.36 -11.35 0.89
CA TYR A 63 -2.06 -12.62 1.01
C TYR A 63 -3.49 -12.51 0.43
N GLY A 64 -4.21 -13.62 0.26
CA GLY A 64 -5.61 -13.62 -0.17
C GLY A 64 -5.94 -14.65 -1.25
N THR A 65 -4.99 -15.02 -2.10
CA THR A 65 -5.22 -15.83 -3.31
C THR A 65 -5.06 -17.33 -3.13
N ASP A 66 -4.29 -17.79 -2.16
CA ASP A 66 -4.09 -19.23 -1.92
C ASP A 66 -5.37 -19.90 -1.35
N THR A 67 -5.88 -20.91 -2.06
CA THR A 67 -7.12 -21.60 -1.71
C THR A 67 -6.91 -22.92 -0.93
N ARG A 68 -5.66 -23.31 -0.65
CA ARG A 68 -5.36 -24.52 0.14
C ARG A 68 -5.85 -24.36 1.58
N PRO A 69 -6.36 -25.42 2.21
CA PRO A 69 -6.90 -25.36 3.57
C PRO A 69 -5.94 -24.74 4.61
N GLU A 70 -4.66 -25.09 4.52
CA GLU A 70 -3.61 -24.62 5.42
C GLU A 70 -3.39 -23.10 5.27
N ALA A 71 -3.29 -22.62 4.03
CA ALA A 71 -3.12 -21.20 3.73
C ALA A 71 -4.36 -20.40 4.16
N ARG A 72 -5.57 -20.93 3.92
CA ARG A 72 -6.82 -20.32 4.38
C ARG A 72 -6.86 -20.21 5.92
N MET A 73 -6.36 -21.22 6.64
CA MET A 73 -6.25 -21.20 8.10
C MET A 73 -5.32 -20.08 8.56
N VAL A 74 -4.12 -19.95 7.95
CA VAL A 74 -3.15 -18.88 8.28
C VAL A 74 -3.75 -17.50 8.01
N MET A 75 -4.36 -17.29 6.84
CA MET A 75 -5.00 -16.02 6.48
C MET A 75 -6.13 -15.65 7.44
N ARG A 76 -6.96 -16.62 7.81
CA ARG A 76 -8.04 -16.40 8.79
C ARG A 76 -7.48 -16.03 10.15
N CYS A 77 -6.49 -16.77 10.67
CA CYS A 77 -5.87 -16.49 11.96
C CYS A 77 -5.19 -15.11 11.98
N LEU A 78 -4.53 -14.71 10.89
CA LEU A 78 -3.93 -13.38 10.75
C LEU A 78 -5.01 -12.27 10.81
N LEU A 79 -6.10 -12.44 10.07
CA LEU A 79 -7.21 -11.48 10.08
C LEU A 79 -7.90 -11.40 11.45
N GLU A 80 -8.17 -12.53 12.08
CA GLU A 80 -8.80 -12.61 13.41
C GLU A 80 -7.89 -11.98 14.49
N ALA A 81 -6.58 -12.23 14.46
CA ALA A 81 -5.61 -11.61 15.38
C ALA A 81 -5.52 -10.09 15.15
N THR A 82 -5.55 -9.64 13.90
CA THR A 82 -5.59 -8.21 13.56
C THR A 82 -6.88 -7.55 14.07
N GLU A 83 -8.02 -8.23 13.92
CA GLU A 83 -9.31 -7.72 14.42
C GLU A 83 -9.32 -7.58 15.95
N ALA A 84 -8.70 -8.52 16.67
CA ALA A 84 -8.55 -8.46 18.12
C ALA A 84 -7.69 -7.27 18.56
N GLY A 85 -6.65 -6.93 17.78
CA GLY A 85 -5.71 -5.86 18.11
C GLY A 85 -4.58 -6.32 19.03
N LEU A 86 -3.78 -5.37 19.53
CA LEU A 86 -2.72 -5.62 20.50
C LEU A 86 -3.31 -5.86 21.89
N GLY A 87 -2.47 -6.17 22.89
CA GLY A 87 -2.88 -6.64 24.21
C GLY A 87 -3.97 -5.87 24.93
N GLY A 88 -4.05 -4.54 24.75
CA GLY A 88 -5.14 -3.69 25.27
C GLY A 88 -6.22 -3.38 24.20
N GLY A 89 -6.22 -4.06 23.06
CA GLY A 89 -7.16 -3.81 21.96
C GLY A 89 -6.72 -2.68 21.03
N GLU A 90 -5.49 -2.19 21.12
CA GLU A 90 -4.93 -1.17 20.25
C GLU A 90 -4.87 -1.66 18.79
N THR A 91 -5.07 -0.74 17.85
CA THR A 91 -4.88 -1.05 16.42
C THR A 91 -3.40 -1.19 16.11
N ALA A 92 -3.00 -2.35 15.59
CA ALA A 92 -1.64 -2.59 15.12
C ALA A 92 -1.34 -1.74 13.87
N ILE A 93 -0.12 -1.21 13.79
CA ILE A 93 0.35 -0.44 12.62
C ILE A 93 1.05 -1.36 11.63
N PHE A 94 1.81 -2.32 12.12
CA PHE A 94 2.57 -3.28 11.32
C PHE A 94 2.12 -4.74 11.58
N PRO A 95 2.27 -5.62 10.60
CA PRO A 95 2.64 -5.34 9.20
C PRO A 95 1.54 -4.57 8.47
N ILE A 96 1.90 -3.77 7.47
CA ILE A 96 0.92 -3.25 6.51
C ILE A 96 0.38 -4.45 5.76
N GLN A 97 -0.90 -4.76 5.96
CA GLN A 97 -1.54 -5.91 5.37
C GLN A 97 -2.17 -5.56 4.02
N ILE A 98 -1.95 -6.39 3.03
CA ILE A 98 -2.40 -6.22 1.65
C ILE A 98 -3.15 -7.48 1.24
N PHE A 99 -4.48 -7.38 1.19
CA PHE A 99 -5.33 -8.48 0.77
C PHE A 99 -5.46 -8.45 -0.76
N ARG A 100 -4.98 -9.49 -1.42
CA ARG A 100 -5.07 -9.66 -2.87
C ARG A 100 -6.48 -10.09 -3.25
N VAL A 101 -7.11 -9.31 -4.11
CA VAL A 101 -8.46 -9.54 -4.64
C VAL A 101 -8.34 -10.05 -6.07
N GLN A 102 -9.04 -11.16 -6.37
CA GLN A 102 -9.03 -11.79 -7.69
C GLN A 102 -10.37 -12.45 -8.00
N LYS A 103 -10.88 -12.23 -9.22
CA LYS A 103 -12.10 -12.88 -9.71
C LYS A 103 -11.92 -14.40 -9.76
N GLY A 104 -12.96 -15.14 -9.38
CA GLY A 104 -12.92 -16.60 -9.32
C GLY A 104 -12.16 -17.16 -8.13
N VAL A 105 -11.53 -16.31 -7.29
CA VAL A 105 -10.80 -16.72 -6.10
C VAL A 105 -11.48 -16.21 -4.82
N ASN A 106 -11.81 -14.92 -4.75
CA ASN A 106 -12.34 -14.34 -3.51
C ASN A 106 -13.28 -13.13 -3.69
N LEU A 107 -13.48 -12.60 -4.90
CA LEU A 107 -14.25 -11.36 -5.11
C LEU A 107 -15.75 -11.55 -5.05
N ASN A 108 -16.26 -12.69 -5.55
CA ASN A 108 -17.70 -12.93 -5.74
C ASN A 108 -18.24 -14.00 -4.80
N PRO A 109 -19.54 -13.93 -4.47
CA PRO A 109 -20.20 -15.04 -3.79
C PRO A 109 -20.01 -16.36 -4.55
N GLY A 110 -19.60 -17.42 -3.83
CA GLY A 110 -19.28 -18.71 -4.41
C GLY A 110 -17.80 -18.94 -4.74
N ASP A 111 -16.98 -17.90 -4.75
CA ASP A 111 -15.52 -18.05 -4.88
C ASP A 111 -14.93 -18.78 -3.65
N PRO A 112 -13.88 -19.59 -3.80
CA PRO A 112 -13.31 -20.41 -2.71
C PRO A 112 -12.92 -19.63 -1.45
N ASN A 113 -12.41 -18.41 -1.59
CA ASN A 113 -11.95 -17.53 -0.51
C ASN A 113 -12.89 -16.34 -0.28
N TYR A 114 -14.14 -16.38 -0.76
CA TYR A 114 -15.09 -15.28 -0.58
C TYR A 114 -15.35 -14.94 0.90
N ASP A 115 -15.40 -15.94 1.76
CA ASP A 115 -15.53 -15.78 3.20
C ASP A 115 -14.35 -15.01 3.83
N LEU A 116 -13.12 -15.23 3.31
CA LEU A 116 -11.93 -14.48 3.73
C LEU A 116 -11.95 -13.03 3.21
N PHE A 117 -12.46 -12.79 2.00
CA PHE A 117 -12.70 -11.43 1.51
C PHE A 117 -13.69 -10.67 2.41
N ARG A 118 -14.77 -11.31 2.80
CA ARG A 118 -15.76 -10.72 3.72
C ARG A 118 -15.13 -10.42 5.09
N LEU A 119 -14.32 -11.34 5.61
CA LEU A 119 -13.58 -11.14 6.84
C LEU A 119 -12.57 -9.97 6.69
N ALA A 120 -11.83 -9.92 5.60
CA ALA A 120 -10.88 -8.83 5.32
C ALA A 120 -11.57 -7.45 5.28
N CYS A 121 -12.75 -7.36 4.62
CA CYS A 121 -13.55 -6.13 4.62
C CYS A 121 -14.00 -5.73 6.04
N ARG A 122 -14.45 -6.69 6.86
CA ARG A 122 -14.83 -6.44 8.25
C ARG A 122 -13.66 -5.95 9.10
N VAL A 123 -12.52 -6.60 8.98
CA VAL A 123 -11.30 -6.23 9.72
C VAL A 123 -10.82 -4.85 9.30
N SER A 124 -10.78 -4.56 7.99
CA SER A 124 -10.38 -3.26 7.46
C SER A 124 -11.32 -2.13 7.92
N ALA A 125 -12.63 -2.39 7.94
CA ALA A 125 -13.63 -1.45 8.45
C ALA A 125 -13.45 -1.14 9.94
N LYS A 126 -12.80 -2.02 10.72
CA LYS A 126 -12.55 -1.83 12.15
C LYS A 126 -11.13 -1.31 12.44
N ARG A 127 -10.12 -1.70 11.63
CA ARG A 127 -8.71 -1.55 11.96
C ARG A 127 -7.88 -0.80 10.91
N LEU A 128 -8.49 -0.29 9.82
CA LEU A 128 -7.84 0.34 8.67
C LEU A 128 -7.00 -0.61 7.80
N PHE A 129 -6.77 -1.83 8.23
CA PHE A 129 -6.10 -2.90 7.49
C PHE A 129 -6.98 -4.16 7.45
N PRO A 130 -6.84 -4.97 6.38
CA PRO A 130 -5.92 -4.83 5.24
C PRO A 130 -6.33 -3.75 4.23
N ASN A 131 -5.35 -3.28 3.43
CA ASN A 131 -5.58 -2.65 2.14
C ASN A 131 -5.89 -3.71 1.10
N PHE A 132 -6.32 -3.31 -0.11
CA PHE A 132 -6.73 -4.23 -1.17
C PHE A 132 -5.90 -4.01 -2.43
N SER A 133 -5.30 -5.08 -2.97
CA SER A 133 -4.65 -5.06 -4.28
C SER A 133 -5.45 -5.92 -5.26
N PHE A 134 -5.58 -5.45 -6.51
CA PHE A 134 -6.47 -6.05 -7.50
C PHE A 134 -5.63 -6.72 -8.59
N GLN A 135 -5.63 -8.06 -8.58
CA GLN A 135 -4.82 -8.86 -9.48
C GLN A 135 -5.34 -8.82 -10.91
N ASP A 136 -6.65 -8.58 -11.08
CA ASP A 136 -7.31 -8.51 -12.39
C ASP A 136 -7.18 -7.14 -13.09
N ALA A 137 -6.60 -6.13 -12.45
CA ALA A 137 -6.28 -4.87 -13.13
C ALA A 137 -5.38 -5.18 -14.34
N PRO A 138 -5.69 -4.67 -15.57
CA PRO A 138 -5.00 -5.13 -16.81
C PRO A 138 -3.48 -5.08 -16.70
N PHE A 139 -2.93 -3.99 -16.17
CA PHE A 139 -1.49 -3.80 -15.97
C PHE A 139 -0.89 -4.66 -14.83
N ASN A 140 -1.71 -5.39 -14.05
CA ASN A 140 -1.27 -6.42 -13.11
C ASN A 140 -1.41 -7.80 -13.74
N ALA A 141 -2.53 -8.05 -14.43
CA ALA A 141 -2.84 -9.34 -15.03
C ALA A 141 -1.85 -9.74 -16.15
N GLU A 142 -1.27 -8.77 -16.86
CA GLU A 142 -0.30 -9.03 -17.93
C GLU A 142 0.98 -9.75 -17.44
N PHE A 143 1.34 -9.60 -16.16
CA PHE A 143 2.52 -10.24 -15.57
C PHE A 143 2.20 -11.55 -14.88
N TYR A 144 0.94 -11.82 -14.57
CA TYR A 144 0.55 -13.03 -13.86
C TYR A 144 0.49 -14.24 -14.78
N ARG A 145 1.11 -15.33 -14.36
CA ARG A 145 1.07 -16.63 -15.05
C ARG A 145 0.38 -17.65 -14.14
N PRO A 146 -0.78 -18.21 -14.52
CA PRO A 146 -1.45 -19.24 -13.74
C PRO A 146 -0.53 -20.43 -13.42
N GLY A 147 -0.52 -20.84 -12.17
CA GLY A 147 0.39 -21.91 -11.67
C GLY A 147 1.80 -21.43 -11.30
N HIS A 148 2.10 -20.15 -11.47
CA HIS A 148 3.37 -19.50 -11.16
C HIS A 148 3.17 -18.39 -10.11
N PRO A 149 3.01 -18.73 -8.82
CA PRO A 149 2.74 -17.74 -7.75
C PRO A 149 3.85 -16.70 -7.59
N GLU A 150 5.06 -16.98 -8.06
CA GLU A 150 6.17 -16.04 -8.12
C GLU A 150 5.88 -14.83 -9.02
N THR A 151 4.92 -14.93 -9.93
CA THR A 151 4.52 -13.85 -10.83
C THR A 151 3.33 -13.03 -10.32
N GLU A 152 2.76 -13.39 -9.15
CA GLU A 152 1.72 -12.57 -8.53
C GLU A 152 2.28 -11.21 -8.12
N ILE A 153 1.57 -10.15 -8.51
CA ILE A 153 1.99 -8.80 -8.17
C ILE A 153 1.96 -8.59 -6.66
N ALA A 154 3.05 -8.03 -6.15
CA ALA A 154 3.18 -7.65 -4.75
C ALA A 154 3.30 -6.13 -4.61
N TYR A 155 2.60 -5.59 -3.62
CA TYR A 155 2.81 -4.22 -3.17
C TYR A 155 3.59 -4.23 -1.85
N MET A 156 4.48 -3.26 -1.68
CA MET A 156 5.28 -3.09 -0.48
C MET A 156 4.91 -1.79 0.22
N GLY A 157 4.64 -1.89 1.50
CA GLY A 157 4.31 -0.73 2.31
C GLY A 157 3.12 0.05 1.77
N CYS A 158 3.32 1.37 1.60
CA CYS A 158 2.23 2.26 1.26
C CYS A 158 1.84 2.22 -0.23
N ARG A 159 2.75 1.89 -1.16
CA ARG A 159 2.41 1.87 -2.60
C ARG A 159 3.42 1.23 -3.56
N THR A 160 4.65 0.97 -3.15
CA THR A 160 5.67 0.43 -4.05
C THR A 160 5.22 -0.89 -4.65
N ARG A 161 5.36 -1.04 -5.95
CA ARG A 161 4.99 -2.22 -6.73
C ARG A 161 6.25 -2.84 -7.33
N VAL A 162 6.37 -4.15 -7.21
CA VAL A 162 7.44 -4.93 -7.84
C VAL A 162 6.82 -5.79 -8.93
N MET A 163 7.34 -5.67 -10.13
CA MET A 163 6.89 -6.41 -11.31
C MET A 163 8.05 -6.57 -12.26
N SER A 164 7.92 -7.42 -13.24
CA SER A 164 8.86 -7.64 -14.35
C SER A 164 10.35 -7.46 -13.97
N ASN A 165 11.25 -7.88 -14.79
CA ASN A 165 12.68 -7.69 -14.57
C ASN A 165 13.34 -7.45 -15.92
N VAL A 166 13.60 -6.19 -16.26
CA VAL A 166 14.22 -5.80 -17.54
C VAL A 166 15.64 -6.34 -17.63
N HIS A 167 16.36 -6.35 -16.50
CA HIS A 167 17.72 -6.89 -16.44
C HIS A 167 17.77 -8.40 -16.72
N ASP A 168 16.79 -9.15 -16.21
CA ASP A 168 16.65 -10.59 -16.47
C ASP A 168 15.18 -10.97 -16.67
N PRO A 169 14.68 -10.89 -17.92
CA PRO A 169 13.27 -11.18 -18.20
C PRO A 169 12.84 -12.61 -17.93
N SER A 170 13.78 -13.55 -17.79
CA SER A 170 13.49 -14.95 -17.45
C SER A 170 13.08 -15.10 -15.98
N ARG A 171 13.44 -14.15 -15.11
CA ARG A 171 13.16 -14.12 -13.67
C ARG A 171 12.35 -12.90 -13.26
N ALA A 172 11.09 -12.87 -13.67
CA ALA A 172 10.14 -11.80 -13.35
C ALA A 172 9.47 -11.94 -11.97
N GLN A 173 10.12 -12.65 -11.05
CA GLN A 173 9.62 -12.87 -9.69
C GLN A 173 9.46 -11.57 -8.91
N THR A 174 8.47 -11.51 -8.00
CA THR A 174 8.12 -10.33 -7.22
C THR A 174 8.73 -10.32 -5.82
N TRP A 175 9.59 -11.26 -5.48
CA TRP A 175 10.35 -11.30 -4.22
C TRP A 175 11.86 -11.28 -4.45
N GLY A 176 12.62 -11.03 -3.39
CA GLY A 176 14.08 -10.89 -3.45
C GLY A 176 14.54 -9.66 -4.22
N ARG A 177 13.66 -8.71 -4.49
CA ARG A 177 13.90 -7.50 -5.28
C ARG A 177 13.16 -6.33 -4.66
N GLY A 178 13.55 -5.10 -5.02
CA GLY A 178 12.86 -3.90 -4.54
C GLY A 178 13.43 -2.62 -5.12
N ASN A 179 12.94 -1.48 -4.64
CA ASN A 179 13.47 -0.17 -5.02
C ASN A 179 14.85 0.06 -4.40
N LEU A 180 15.81 0.40 -5.25
CA LEU A 180 17.15 0.84 -4.84
C LEU A 180 17.16 2.32 -4.48
N SER A 181 16.48 3.13 -5.30
CA SER A 181 16.46 4.57 -5.14
C SER A 181 15.27 5.17 -5.89
N PHE A 182 14.75 6.28 -5.36
CA PHE A 182 13.80 7.10 -6.10
C PHE A 182 14.06 8.59 -5.88
N THR A 183 13.64 9.40 -6.85
CA THR A 183 13.66 10.87 -6.77
C THR A 183 12.33 11.40 -7.27
N SER A 184 11.79 12.42 -6.61
CA SER A 184 10.49 13.00 -6.94
C SER A 184 10.63 14.37 -7.55
N ILE A 185 9.96 14.58 -8.68
CA ILE A 185 9.90 15.85 -9.40
C ILE A 185 8.83 16.75 -8.77
N ASN A 186 9.16 18.03 -8.59
CA ASN A 186 8.22 19.08 -8.22
C ASN A 186 7.52 19.59 -9.49
N LEU A 187 6.42 18.94 -9.90
CA LEU A 187 5.70 19.33 -11.10
C LEU A 187 5.11 20.75 -11.02
N PRO A 188 4.51 21.21 -9.89
CA PRO A 188 3.99 22.57 -9.78
C PRO A 188 5.02 23.64 -10.10
N ARG A 189 6.28 23.49 -9.67
CA ARG A 189 7.33 24.44 -9.99
C ARG A 189 7.54 24.59 -11.49
N LEU A 190 7.62 23.46 -12.21
CA LEU A 190 7.80 23.48 -13.67
C LEU A 190 6.63 24.16 -14.37
N ALA A 191 5.40 23.96 -13.85
CA ALA A 191 4.20 24.60 -14.39
C ALA A 191 4.17 26.12 -14.11
N ILE A 192 4.56 26.57 -12.91
CA ILE A 192 4.69 27.99 -12.58
C ILE A 192 5.70 28.67 -13.51
N GLU A 193 6.85 28.05 -13.72
CA GLU A 193 7.94 28.57 -14.58
C GLU A 193 7.56 28.57 -16.07
N ALA A 194 6.62 27.71 -16.48
CA ALA A 194 6.11 27.64 -17.85
C ALA A 194 5.08 28.74 -18.20
N HIS A 195 4.56 29.48 -17.22
CA HIS A 195 3.64 30.64 -17.45
C HIS A 195 2.46 30.29 -18.38
N HIS A 196 1.72 29.21 -18.12
CA HIS A 196 0.58 28.70 -18.92
C HIS A 196 0.97 28.12 -20.29
N ASP A 197 2.26 28.02 -20.62
CA ASP A 197 2.74 27.39 -21.86
C ASP A 197 2.97 25.89 -21.63
N VAL A 198 2.06 25.07 -22.17
CA VAL A 198 2.13 23.61 -22.02
C VAL A 198 3.35 23.02 -22.71
N ASP A 199 3.77 23.56 -23.85
CA ASP A 199 4.95 23.06 -24.59
C ASP A 199 6.24 23.41 -23.85
N ALA A 200 6.34 24.61 -23.31
CA ALA A 200 7.44 25.02 -22.43
C ALA A 200 7.51 24.15 -21.16
N PHE A 201 6.36 23.80 -20.60
CA PHE A 201 6.29 22.85 -19.47
C PHE A 201 6.89 21.49 -19.86
N PHE A 202 6.46 20.86 -20.94
CA PHE A 202 6.98 19.56 -21.36
C PHE A 202 8.48 19.61 -21.69
N ALA A 203 8.96 20.66 -22.33
CA ALA A 203 10.39 20.87 -22.59
C ALA A 203 11.22 20.97 -21.28
N SER A 204 10.66 21.59 -20.24
CA SER A 204 11.32 21.67 -18.93
C SER A 204 11.20 20.36 -18.17
N TYR A 205 10.09 19.65 -18.34
CA TYR A 205 9.85 18.34 -17.74
C TYR A 205 10.84 17.30 -18.27
N ASP A 206 11.09 17.26 -19.58
CA ASP A 206 12.07 16.38 -20.21
C ASP A 206 13.48 16.59 -19.63
N ARG A 207 13.94 17.85 -19.56
CA ARG A 207 15.23 18.17 -18.96
C ARG A 207 15.32 17.73 -17.49
N MET A 208 14.23 17.86 -16.74
CA MET A 208 14.18 17.43 -15.35
C MET A 208 14.19 15.89 -15.23
N ILE A 209 13.48 15.19 -16.10
CA ILE A 209 13.48 13.72 -16.14
C ILE A 209 14.90 13.20 -16.46
N ASP A 210 15.58 13.77 -17.45
CA ASP A 210 16.97 13.40 -17.78
C ASP A 210 17.90 13.59 -16.58
N LEU A 211 17.83 14.76 -15.94
CA LEU A 211 18.62 15.03 -14.73
C LEU A 211 18.38 14.01 -13.62
N VAL A 212 17.12 13.61 -13.42
CA VAL A 212 16.77 12.63 -12.39
C VAL A 212 17.23 11.21 -12.77
N ILE A 213 17.16 10.84 -14.04
CA ILE A 213 17.71 9.57 -14.54
C ILE A 213 19.23 9.51 -14.27
N ASP A 214 19.97 10.55 -14.64
CA ASP A 214 21.40 10.63 -14.41
C ASP A 214 21.75 10.54 -12.91
N GLN A 215 21.00 11.25 -12.07
CA GLN A 215 21.15 11.17 -10.60
C GLN A 215 20.90 9.74 -10.06
N LEU A 216 19.91 9.02 -10.58
CA LEU A 216 19.61 7.66 -10.16
C LEU A 216 20.71 6.69 -10.60
N LEU A 217 21.27 6.86 -11.79
CA LEU A 217 22.43 6.09 -12.28
C LEU A 217 23.68 6.35 -11.44
N ASP A 218 23.95 7.60 -11.06
CA ASP A 218 25.06 7.94 -10.16
C ASP A 218 24.88 7.29 -8.78
N ARG A 219 23.67 7.29 -8.24
CA ARG A 219 23.37 6.59 -6.98
C ARG A 219 23.57 5.08 -7.09
N LEU A 220 23.12 4.47 -8.19
CA LEU A 220 23.36 3.05 -8.45
C LEU A 220 24.87 2.76 -8.51
N LYS A 221 25.65 3.59 -9.20
CA LYS A 221 27.10 3.46 -9.27
C LYS A 221 27.75 3.51 -7.88
N ILE A 222 27.32 4.46 -7.03
CA ILE A 222 27.82 4.55 -5.63
C ILE A 222 27.45 3.30 -4.84
N GLN A 223 26.21 2.79 -4.98
CA GLN A 223 25.75 1.57 -4.30
C GLN A 223 26.51 0.34 -4.80
N SER A 224 26.81 0.25 -6.09
CA SER A 224 27.53 -0.86 -6.71
C SER A 224 28.99 -1.01 -6.23
N HIS A 225 29.58 0.04 -5.66
CA HIS A 225 30.91 -0.04 -5.02
C HIS A 225 30.88 -0.63 -3.60
N LYS A 226 29.71 -1.01 -3.10
CA LYS A 226 29.59 -1.64 -1.79
C LYS A 226 29.81 -3.15 -1.87
N LEU A 227 30.09 -3.74 -0.72
CA LEU A 227 30.31 -5.17 -0.56
C LEU A 227 29.15 -5.79 0.23
N VAL A 228 28.97 -7.10 0.11
CA VAL A 228 27.93 -7.86 0.83
C VAL A 228 27.93 -7.55 2.33
N ARG A 229 29.11 -7.45 2.97
CA ARG A 229 29.25 -7.10 4.40
C ARG A 229 28.67 -5.74 4.80
N ASN A 230 28.44 -4.84 3.83
CA ASN A 230 27.75 -3.57 4.09
C ASN A 230 26.22 -3.74 4.20
N PHE A 231 25.68 -4.89 3.81
CA PHE A 231 24.27 -5.24 3.83
C PHE A 231 24.07 -6.62 4.49
N PRO A 232 24.43 -6.77 5.79
CA PRO A 232 24.54 -8.09 6.43
C PRO A 232 23.22 -8.85 6.49
N PHE A 233 22.08 -8.16 6.55
CA PHE A 233 20.76 -8.79 6.50
C PHE A 233 20.32 -9.06 5.05
N LEU A 234 20.27 -8.03 4.21
CA LEU A 234 19.68 -8.10 2.88
C LEU A 234 20.46 -9.04 1.94
N MET A 235 21.79 -8.91 1.94
CA MET A 235 22.70 -9.67 1.08
C MET A 235 23.31 -10.86 1.83
N GLY A 236 23.74 -10.66 3.08
CA GLY A 236 24.42 -11.69 3.87
C GLY A 236 23.52 -12.84 4.35
N GLN A 237 22.19 -12.67 4.29
CA GLN A 237 21.22 -13.73 4.61
C GLN A 237 20.52 -14.29 3.35
N GLY A 238 20.99 -13.94 2.15
CA GLY A 238 20.39 -14.42 0.89
C GLY A 238 18.94 -13.93 0.65
N VAL A 239 18.56 -12.76 1.20
CA VAL A 239 17.20 -12.22 1.02
C VAL A 239 17.04 -11.55 -0.34
N TRP A 240 18.11 -10.95 -0.86
CA TRP A 240 18.13 -10.39 -2.20
C TRP A 240 18.50 -11.46 -3.22
N ILE A 241 17.85 -11.42 -4.40
CA ILE A 241 18.08 -12.40 -5.48
C ILE A 241 19.58 -12.54 -5.80
N ASP A 242 20.05 -13.78 -5.93
CA ASP A 242 21.45 -14.18 -6.19
C ASP A 242 22.47 -13.80 -5.10
N SER A 243 22.03 -13.17 -4.02
CA SER A 243 22.98 -12.79 -2.95
C SER A 243 23.41 -13.97 -2.08
N GLU A 244 22.69 -15.09 -2.12
CA GLU A 244 23.06 -16.36 -1.44
C GLU A 244 24.34 -16.99 -2.01
N GLU A 245 24.72 -16.66 -3.24
CA GLU A 245 25.95 -17.12 -3.88
C GLU A 245 27.17 -16.25 -3.55
N LEU A 246 26.95 -15.08 -2.93
CA LEU A 246 28.00 -14.09 -2.66
C LEU A 246 28.63 -14.28 -1.28
N ARG A 247 29.94 -13.96 -1.19
CA ARG A 247 30.69 -13.91 0.06
C ARG A 247 30.72 -12.48 0.63
N ALA A 248 31.09 -12.35 1.89
CA ALA A 248 31.08 -11.07 2.60
C ALA A 248 31.90 -9.93 1.90
N ASP A 249 32.97 -10.29 1.21
CA ASP A 249 33.87 -9.35 0.52
C ASP A 249 33.58 -9.23 -0.99
N ASP A 250 32.56 -9.89 -1.50
CA ASP A 250 32.17 -9.78 -2.90
C ASP A 250 31.39 -8.49 -3.14
N SER A 251 31.48 -7.98 -4.37
CA SER A 251 30.74 -6.81 -4.83
C SER A 251 29.27 -7.14 -5.00
N VAL A 252 28.38 -6.20 -4.64
CA VAL A 252 26.95 -6.31 -4.88
C VAL A 252 26.50 -5.79 -6.24
N ALA A 253 27.42 -5.34 -7.08
CA ALA A 253 27.14 -4.61 -8.33
C ALA A 253 26.18 -5.37 -9.26
N GLU A 254 26.43 -6.67 -9.48
CA GLU A 254 25.61 -7.47 -10.41
C GLU A 254 24.20 -7.71 -9.86
N VAL A 255 24.09 -8.12 -8.60
CA VAL A 255 22.77 -8.43 -8.01
C VAL A 255 21.90 -7.17 -7.82
N LEU A 256 22.49 -5.99 -7.68
CA LEU A 256 21.73 -4.72 -7.62
C LEU A 256 21.01 -4.39 -8.93
N LYS A 257 21.43 -4.91 -10.09
CA LYS A 257 20.76 -4.70 -11.38
C LYS A 257 19.33 -5.23 -11.41
N HIS A 258 19.01 -6.17 -10.54
CA HIS A 258 17.64 -6.65 -10.36
C HIS A 258 16.71 -5.65 -9.64
N GLY A 259 17.27 -4.65 -8.97
CA GLY A 259 16.50 -3.63 -8.27
C GLY A 259 15.96 -2.56 -9.20
N THR A 260 15.04 -1.73 -8.69
CA THR A 260 14.32 -0.71 -9.47
C THR A 260 14.83 0.69 -9.12
N LEU A 261 14.97 1.52 -10.13
CA LEU A 261 15.21 2.96 -10.06
C LEU A 261 13.90 3.68 -10.41
N SER A 262 13.39 4.52 -9.51
CA SER A 262 12.06 5.11 -9.71
C SER A 262 12.12 6.63 -9.80
N VAL A 263 11.39 7.18 -10.78
CA VAL A 263 11.13 8.62 -10.87
C VAL A 263 9.70 8.88 -10.40
N GLY A 264 9.58 9.65 -9.33
CA GLY A 264 8.29 10.03 -8.77
C GLY A 264 7.89 11.46 -9.12
N PHE A 265 6.66 11.83 -8.78
CA PHE A 265 6.14 13.18 -8.95
C PHE A 265 5.19 13.57 -7.83
N ILE A 266 5.03 14.88 -7.62
CA ILE A 266 4.17 15.48 -6.61
C ILE A 266 3.41 16.64 -7.25
N GLY A 267 2.13 16.82 -6.86
CA GLY A 267 1.38 18.03 -7.14
C GLY A 267 0.78 18.10 -8.55
N LEU A 268 0.27 16.97 -9.09
CA LEU A 268 -0.38 17.00 -10.41
C LEU A 268 -1.55 17.98 -10.45
N ALA A 269 -2.37 18.03 -9.39
CA ALA A 269 -3.52 18.94 -9.33
C ALA A 269 -3.08 20.39 -9.41
N GLU A 270 -2.11 20.81 -8.61
CA GLU A 270 -1.55 22.17 -8.61
C GLU A 270 -0.83 22.49 -9.92
N THR A 271 -0.22 21.49 -10.55
CA THR A 271 0.39 21.62 -11.89
C THR A 271 -0.64 21.96 -12.95
N LEU A 272 -1.76 21.26 -12.97
CA LEU A 272 -2.86 21.51 -13.90
C LEU A 272 -3.49 22.88 -13.64
N THR A 273 -3.71 23.23 -12.38
CA THR A 273 -4.22 24.56 -12.00
C THR A 273 -3.26 25.66 -12.47
N ALA A 274 -1.94 25.48 -12.32
CA ALA A 274 -0.94 26.45 -12.78
C ALA A 274 -0.88 26.57 -14.32
N LEU A 275 -1.14 25.48 -15.06
CA LEU A 275 -1.10 25.49 -16.54
C LEU A 275 -2.40 25.99 -17.17
N ILE A 276 -3.56 25.51 -16.69
CA ILE A 276 -4.86 25.74 -17.36
C ILE A 276 -5.97 26.25 -16.42
N GLY A 277 -5.65 26.57 -15.16
CA GLY A 277 -6.57 27.18 -14.21
C GLY A 277 -7.46 26.24 -13.41
N VAL A 278 -7.52 24.95 -13.74
CA VAL A 278 -8.37 23.92 -13.08
C VAL A 278 -7.61 22.61 -12.92
N HIS A 279 -8.00 21.78 -11.93
CA HIS A 279 -7.37 20.48 -11.74
C HIS A 279 -8.23 19.33 -12.33
N HIS A 280 -7.64 18.15 -12.43
CA HIS A 280 -8.24 16.95 -13.07
C HIS A 280 -9.52 16.41 -12.41
N GLY A 281 -9.88 16.88 -11.22
CA GLY A 281 -11.19 16.60 -10.61
C GLY A 281 -12.30 17.55 -11.07
N GLU A 282 -11.98 18.63 -11.79
CA GLU A 282 -12.91 19.70 -12.16
C GLU A 282 -13.31 19.66 -13.63
N SER A 283 -12.43 19.18 -14.50
CA SER A 283 -12.73 19.13 -15.94
C SER A 283 -12.07 17.93 -16.63
N GLU A 284 -12.69 17.48 -17.73
CA GLU A 284 -12.16 16.42 -18.56
C GLU A 284 -10.89 16.86 -19.31
N GLU A 285 -10.79 18.12 -19.72
CA GLU A 285 -9.58 18.66 -20.34
C GLU A 285 -8.38 18.56 -19.40
N ALA A 286 -8.56 18.94 -18.13
CA ALA A 286 -7.52 18.80 -17.11
C ALA A 286 -7.18 17.33 -16.85
N GLN A 287 -8.18 16.43 -16.86
CA GLN A 287 -7.95 15.00 -16.74
C GLN A 287 -7.09 14.47 -17.90
N GLN A 288 -7.40 14.84 -19.14
CA GLN A 288 -6.63 14.42 -20.30
C GLN A 288 -5.18 14.97 -20.29
N LEU A 289 -5.00 16.23 -19.91
CA LEU A 289 -3.67 16.80 -19.73
C LEU A 289 -2.90 16.10 -18.60
N GLY A 290 -3.56 15.78 -17.48
CA GLY A 290 -2.97 15.03 -16.38
C GLY A 290 -2.51 13.63 -16.81
N LEU A 291 -3.33 12.91 -17.55
CA LEU A 291 -2.98 11.60 -18.12
C LEU A 291 -1.81 11.71 -19.09
N ARG A 292 -1.76 12.76 -19.93
CA ARG A 292 -0.63 13.04 -20.84
C ARG A 292 0.66 13.28 -20.05
N ILE A 293 0.63 14.06 -18.95
CA ILE A 293 1.81 14.34 -18.13
C ILE A 293 2.37 13.07 -17.48
N VAL A 294 1.49 12.25 -16.87
CA VAL A 294 1.93 11.02 -16.19
C VAL A 294 2.29 9.92 -17.19
N GLY A 295 1.57 9.83 -18.31
CA GLY A 295 1.89 8.93 -19.41
C GLY A 295 3.26 9.23 -20.01
N HIS A 296 3.57 10.50 -20.24
CA HIS A 296 4.89 10.94 -20.72
C HIS A 296 6.02 10.49 -19.78
N LEU A 297 5.85 10.63 -18.44
CA LEU A 297 6.84 10.10 -17.50
C LEU A 297 7.02 8.59 -17.65
N ARG A 298 5.92 7.86 -17.84
CA ARG A 298 5.99 6.41 -18.03
C ARG A 298 6.77 6.04 -19.29
N GLU A 299 6.49 6.69 -20.43
CA GLU A 299 7.22 6.48 -21.69
C GLU A 299 8.73 6.74 -21.52
N ARG A 300 9.09 7.84 -20.85
CA ARG A 300 10.50 8.17 -20.56
C ARG A 300 11.18 7.13 -19.66
N MET A 301 10.43 6.49 -18.74
CA MET A 301 10.97 5.41 -17.92
C MET A 301 11.18 4.13 -18.72
N ASP A 302 10.28 3.81 -19.62
CA ASP A 302 10.42 2.66 -20.51
C ASP A 302 11.62 2.85 -21.47
N GLU A 303 11.80 4.03 -22.06
CA GLU A 303 12.99 4.40 -22.87
C GLU A 303 14.29 4.29 -22.06
N ALA A 304 14.30 4.75 -20.81
CA ALA A 304 15.46 4.64 -19.94
C ALA A 304 15.80 3.18 -19.62
N ALA A 305 14.78 2.35 -19.41
CA ALA A 305 14.97 0.92 -19.17
C ALA A 305 15.53 0.21 -20.40
N GLU A 306 15.00 0.47 -21.57
CA GLU A 306 15.52 -0.08 -22.85
C GLU A 306 16.98 0.33 -23.11
N ARG A 307 17.29 1.62 -22.93
CA ARG A 307 18.63 2.16 -23.17
C ARG A 307 19.69 1.60 -22.21
N THR A 308 19.31 1.35 -20.97
CA THR A 308 20.27 0.99 -19.90
C THR A 308 20.28 -0.50 -19.56
N GLY A 309 19.26 -1.25 -19.94
CA GLY A 309 19.05 -2.63 -19.48
C GLY A 309 18.75 -2.76 -17.99
N LEU A 310 18.29 -1.68 -17.34
CA LEU A 310 17.98 -1.61 -15.91
C LEU A 310 16.48 -1.40 -15.69
N ASN A 311 16.00 -1.72 -14.49
CA ASN A 311 14.60 -1.52 -14.15
C ASN A 311 14.33 -0.06 -13.77
N PHE A 312 13.76 0.73 -14.69
CA PHE A 312 13.23 2.06 -14.40
C PHE A 312 11.71 2.02 -14.25
N SER A 313 11.15 2.90 -13.43
CA SER A 313 9.69 2.97 -13.23
C SER A 313 9.20 4.36 -12.85
N ALA A 314 7.96 4.68 -13.21
CA ALA A 314 7.25 5.85 -12.76
C ALA A 314 6.52 5.55 -11.43
N LEU A 315 6.70 6.42 -10.43
CA LEU A 315 6.17 6.23 -9.08
C LEU A 315 5.20 7.36 -8.71
N ALA A 316 4.01 7.01 -8.27
CA ALA A 316 3.13 7.95 -7.59
C ALA A 316 3.69 8.21 -6.17
N THR A 317 4.48 9.25 -6.01
CA THR A 317 5.26 9.51 -4.78
C THR A 317 4.38 9.60 -3.54
N PRO A 318 4.72 8.90 -2.44
CA PRO A 318 4.15 9.14 -1.12
C PRO A 318 4.76 10.42 -0.52
N ALA A 319 4.20 11.56 -0.86
CA ALA A 319 4.83 12.88 -0.68
C ALA A 319 4.91 13.39 0.78
N GLU A 320 5.04 12.55 1.70
CA GLU A 320 5.21 12.75 3.16
C GLU A 320 5.60 14.18 3.58
N GLY A 321 6.86 14.41 4.02
CA GLY A 321 7.37 15.75 4.33
C GLY A 321 7.68 16.59 3.10
N LEU A 322 7.83 15.97 1.94
CA LEU A 322 8.25 16.63 0.70
C LEU A 322 7.13 17.54 0.13
N SER A 323 5.86 17.17 0.32
CA SER A 323 4.71 17.99 -0.08
C SER A 323 4.73 19.38 0.53
N GLY A 324 4.98 19.47 1.84
CA GLY A 324 5.10 20.75 2.53
C GLY A 324 6.41 21.50 2.25
N ARG A 325 7.51 20.76 2.05
CA ARG A 325 8.79 21.36 1.72
C ARG A 325 8.75 22.06 0.37
N PHE A 326 8.20 21.40 -0.65
CA PHE A 326 8.12 21.97 -1.99
C PHE A 326 7.25 23.23 -2.03
N VAL A 327 6.06 23.19 -1.48
CA VAL A 327 5.18 24.36 -1.48
C VAL A 327 5.79 25.53 -0.73
N ARG A 328 6.48 25.33 0.41
CA ARG A 328 7.16 26.42 1.13
C ARG A 328 8.26 27.05 0.27
N MET A 329 9.09 26.25 -0.40
CA MET A 329 10.14 26.76 -1.28
C MET A 329 9.57 27.54 -2.46
N ASP A 330 8.48 27.06 -3.05
CA ASP A 330 7.84 27.71 -4.19
C ASP A 330 7.11 28.99 -3.78
N ARG A 331 6.44 28.99 -2.63
CA ARG A 331 5.83 30.21 -2.06
C ARG A 331 6.88 31.27 -1.73
N GLN A 332 8.05 30.89 -1.23
CA GLN A 332 9.15 31.84 -1.00
C GLN A 332 9.68 32.45 -2.29
N ARG A 333 9.69 31.70 -3.39
CA ARG A 333 10.26 32.12 -4.67
C ARG A 333 9.26 32.88 -5.55
N TYR A 334 8.01 32.46 -5.57
CA TYR A 334 6.99 32.93 -6.52
C TYR A 334 5.81 33.63 -5.84
N GLY A 335 5.77 33.67 -4.52
CA GLY A 335 4.63 34.21 -3.76
C GLY A 335 3.50 33.19 -3.60
N SER A 336 2.39 33.70 -3.05
CA SER A 336 1.15 32.91 -2.92
C SER A 336 0.36 32.97 -4.22
N ILE A 337 0.21 31.83 -4.88
CA ILE A 337 -0.56 31.67 -6.13
C ILE A 337 -1.83 30.90 -5.77
N PRO A 338 -3.04 31.48 -5.97
CA PRO A 338 -4.31 30.83 -5.64
C PRO A 338 -4.46 29.47 -6.32
N GLY A 339 -4.86 28.46 -5.55
CA GLY A 339 -5.03 27.08 -6.01
C GLY A 339 -3.73 26.31 -6.29
N VAL A 340 -2.55 26.97 -6.14
CA VAL A 340 -1.24 26.37 -6.40
C VAL A 340 -0.37 26.39 -5.15
N THR A 341 0.04 27.57 -4.65
CA THR A 341 0.96 27.69 -3.51
C THR A 341 0.31 28.26 -2.24
N ASP A 342 -1.00 28.44 -2.22
CA ASP A 342 -1.77 29.05 -1.13
C ASP A 342 -2.07 28.10 0.05
N ARG A 343 -1.85 26.78 -0.13
CA ARG A 343 -2.00 25.76 0.93
C ARG A 343 -0.65 25.36 1.54
N GLU A 344 -0.68 24.68 2.69
CA GLU A 344 0.53 24.26 3.40
C GLU A 344 1.21 22.98 2.82
N TYR A 345 0.63 22.41 1.77
CA TYR A 345 1.12 21.19 1.11
C TYR A 345 0.71 21.18 -0.36
N TYR A 346 1.47 20.46 -1.19
CA TYR A 346 1.03 19.99 -2.50
C TYR A 346 0.33 18.65 -2.40
N THR A 347 -0.64 18.43 -3.26
CA THR A 347 -1.35 17.15 -3.38
C THR A 347 -0.38 16.02 -3.72
N ASN A 348 -0.59 14.86 -3.10
CA ASN A 348 0.24 13.69 -3.38
C ASN A 348 0.02 13.18 -4.81
N SER A 349 1.11 13.03 -5.56
CA SER A 349 1.12 12.41 -6.89
C SER A 349 -0.07 12.85 -7.78
N PHE A 350 -0.89 11.89 -8.22
CA PHE A 350 -2.06 12.11 -9.10
C PHE A 350 -3.39 12.20 -8.35
N HIS A 351 -3.39 12.23 -7.01
CA HIS A 351 -4.65 12.25 -6.29
C HIS A 351 -5.48 13.49 -6.60
N VAL A 352 -6.80 13.32 -6.61
CA VAL A 352 -7.72 14.44 -6.48
C VAL A 352 -7.45 15.12 -5.14
N PRO A 353 -7.39 16.47 -5.07
CA PRO A 353 -7.08 17.18 -3.84
C PRO A 353 -8.00 16.77 -2.69
N VAL A 354 -7.42 16.56 -1.51
CA VAL A 354 -8.15 16.05 -0.34
C VAL A 354 -9.25 16.99 0.17
N TRP A 355 -9.18 18.26 -0.19
CA TRP A 355 -10.15 19.31 0.14
C TRP A 355 -11.27 19.45 -0.90
N TYR A 356 -11.14 18.78 -2.06
CA TYR A 356 -12.14 18.88 -3.12
C TYR A 356 -13.31 17.93 -2.84
N HIS A 357 -14.53 18.50 -2.86
CA HIS A 357 -15.74 17.71 -2.62
C HIS A 357 -16.10 16.87 -3.83
N ILE A 358 -15.99 15.58 -3.69
CA ILE A 358 -16.23 14.58 -4.74
C ILE A 358 -16.77 13.28 -4.12
N GLY A 359 -17.64 12.60 -4.84
CA GLY A 359 -18.12 11.27 -4.46
C GLY A 359 -17.04 10.18 -4.60
N ALA A 360 -17.13 9.11 -3.80
CA ALA A 360 -16.16 8.02 -3.86
C ALA A 360 -16.05 7.38 -5.25
N ALA A 361 -17.18 7.20 -5.94
CA ALA A 361 -17.20 6.60 -7.27
C ALA A 361 -16.50 7.47 -8.31
N ASP A 362 -16.77 8.78 -8.30
CA ASP A 362 -16.16 9.73 -9.24
C ASP A 362 -14.66 9.87 -8.99
N LYS A 363 -14.25 9.94 -7.71
CA LYS A 363 -12.83 9.97 -7.35
C LYS A 363 -12.10 8.72 -7.85
N ILE A 364 -12.67 7.53 -7.65
CA ILE A 364 -12.12 6.28 -8.14
C ILE A 364 -12.00 6.30 -9.68
N ALA A 365 -13.04 6.78 -10.38
CA ALA A 365 -13.04 6.85 -11.83
C ALA A 365 -11.95 7.80 -12.37
N ILE A 366 -11.72 8.95 -11.71
CA ILE A 366 -10.67 9.91 -12.08
C ILE A 366 -9.27 9.36 -11.82
N GLU A 367 -9.05 8.69 -10.67
CA GLU A 367 -7.73 8.21 -10.28
C GLU A 367 -7.31 6.89 -10.94
N ALA A 368 -8.25 6.02 -11.29
CA ALA A 368 -7.97 4.69 -11.82
C ALA A 368 -7.06 4.66 -13.06
N PRO A 369 -7.23 5.53 -14.08
CA PRO A 369 -6.38 5.51 -15.27
C PRO A 369 -4.89 5.77 -14.99
N TYR A 370 -4.57 6.54 -13.96
CA TYR A 370 -3.17 6.83 -13.59
C TYR A 370 -2.41 5.61 -13.06
N HIS A 371 -3.13 4.59 -12.55
CA HIS A 371 -2.51 3.38 -12.04
C HIS A 371 -1.76 2.60 -13.13
N ALA A 372 -2.25 2.63 -14.37
CA ALA A 372 -1.58 1.98 -15.50
C ALA A 372 -0.22 2.62 -15.82
N PHE A 373 -0.08 3.93 -15.65
CA PHE A 373 1.16 4.65 -15.92
C PHE A 373 2.17 4.60 -14.78
N THR A 374 1.71 4.43 -13.54
CA THR A 374 2.59 4.45 -12.34
C THR A 374 3.03 3.04 -11.96
N ASN A 375 3.80 2.40 -12.84
CA ASN A 375 4.23 1.01 -12.71
C ASN A 375 5.17 0.75 -11.51
N GLY A 376 5.85 1.76 -11.00
CA GLY A 376 6.69 1.68 -9.80
C GLY A 376 5.90 1.69 -8.49
N GLY A 377 4.62 2.02 -8.55
CA GLY A 377 3.71 1.98 -7.42
C GLY A 377 2.73 3.13 -7.35
N HIS A 378 1.58 2.83 -6.79
CA HIS A 378 0.42 3.71 -6.66
C HIS A 378 -0.50 3.21 -5.54
N ILE A 379 -1.44 4.05 -5.13
CA ILE A 379 -2.57 3.69 -4.28
C ILE A 379 -3.65 4.75 -4.43
N SER A 380 -4.92 4.35 -4.37
CA SER A 380 -6.04 5.29 -4.24
C SER A 380 -6.71 5.15 -2.87
N TYR A 381 -7.13 6.29 -2.31
CA TYR A 381 -7.78 6.34 -1.01
C TYR A 381 -9.22 6.84 -1.14
N VAL A 382 -10.15 6.15 -0.46
CA VAL A 382 -11.51 6.63 -0.22
C VAL A 382 -11.63 7.01 1.25
N GLU A 383 -12.11 8.22 1.53
CA GLU A 383 -12.32 8.73 2.88
C GLU A 383 -13.78 8.59 3.27
N LEU A 384 -14.09 7.76 4.26
CA LEU A 384 -15.46 7.58 4.74
C LEU A 384 -15.75 8.43 5.97
N SER A 385 -17.01 8.86 6.08
CA SER A 385 -17.60 9.38 7.30
C SER A 385 -18.22 8.25 8.12
N GLY A 386 -18.30 8.42 9.43
CA GLY A 386 -18.93 7.45 10.31
C GLY A 386 -18.13 6.17 10.54
N ASP A 387 -18.78 5.17 11.13
CA ASP A 387 -18.23 3.88 11.48
C ASP A 387 -18.56 2.83 10.41
N PRO A 388 -17.62 2.50 9.52
CA PRO A 388 -17.88 1.55 8.43
C PRO A 388 -18.08 0.11 8.92
N ALA A 389 -17.70 -0.22 10.16
CA ALA A 389 -17.95 -1.53 10.74
C ALA A 389 -19.46 -1.82 10.92
N ARG A 390 -20.30 -0.77 10.95
CA ARG A 390 -21.76 -0.91 11.00
C ARG A 390 -22.38 -1.34 9.67
N ASN A 391 -21.67 -1.16 8.54
CA ASN A 391 -22.15 -1.56 7.21
C ASN A 391 -21.02 -2.14 6.36
N VAL A 392 -20.61 -3.35 6.69
CA VAL A 392 -19.57 -4.08 5.97
C VAL A 392 -19.95 -4.39 4.52
N ASP A 393 -21.26 -4.44 4.20
CA ASP A 393 -21.72 -4.65 2.82
C ASP A 393 -21.45 -3.42 1.94
N ALA A 394 -21.70 -2.22 2.45
CA ALA A 394 -21.33 -0.98 1.77
C ALA A 394 -19.79 -0.87 1.62
N PHE A 395 -19.04 -1.22 2.65
CA PHE A 395 -17.58 -1.26 2.58
C PHE A 395 -17.10 -2.21 1.46
N ALA A 396 -17.64 -3.44 1.42
CA ALA A 396 -17.32 -4.42 0.39
C ALA A 396 -17.75 -3.96 -1.02
N ALA A 397 -18.84 -3.20 -1.14
CA ALA A 397 -19.27 -2.62 -2.40
C ALA A 397 -18.26 -1.60 -2.95
N ILE A 398 -17.66 -0.76 -2.10
CA ILE A 398 -16.59 0.17 -2.49
C ILE A 398 -15.37 -0.62 -2.98
N VAL A 399 -14.95 -1.68 -2.28
CA VAL A 399 -13.81 -2.51 -2.71
C VAL A 399 -14.09 -3.16 -4.07
N ARG A 400 -15.32 -3.67 -4.30
CA ARG A 400 -15.73 -4.21 -5.61
C ARG A 400 -15.74 -3.14 -6.69
N HIS A 401 -16.16 -1.92 -6.35
CA HIS A 401 -16.15 -0.81 -7.29
C HIS A 401 -14.71 -0.45 -7.69
N MET A 402 -13.76 -0.40 -6.75
CA MET A 402 -12.33 -0.24 -7.06
C MET A 402 -11.84 -1.34 -8.02
N ALA A 403 -12.19 -2.61 -7.78
CA ALA A 403 -11.84 -3.73 -8.66
C ALA A 403 -12.42 -3.55 -10.07
N ALA A 404 -13.68 -3.11 -10.19
CA ALA A 404 -14.37 -2.91 -11.46
C ALA A 404 -13.82 -1.72 -12.25
N SER A 405 -13.31 -0.69 -11.56
CA SER A 405 -12.77 0.54 -12.15
C SER A 405 -11.30 0.42 -12.58
N GLY A 406 -10.62 -0.70 -12.33
CA GLY A 406 -9.23 -0.90 -12.72
C GLY A 406 -8.21 -0.29 -11.76
N ILE A 407 -8.58 -0.04 -10.50
CA ILE A 407 -7.61 0.30 -9.44
C ILE A 407 -6.65 -0.88 -9.24
N GLY A 408 -5.36 -0.61 -9.15
CA GLY A 408 -4.34 -1.65 -8.88
C GLY A 408 -4.14 -1.91 -7.38
N TYR A 409 -4.21 -0.83 -6.57
CA TYR A 409 -4.08 -0.88 -5.13
C TYR A 409 -4.91 0.23 -4.49
N GLY A 410 -5.73 -0.11 -3.53
CA GLY A 410 -6.66 0.81 -2.89
C GLY A 410 -6.78 0.61 -1.39
N SER A 411 -7.19 1.66 -0.70
CA SER A 411 -7.45 1.66 0.73
C SER A 411 -8.68 2.50 1.05
N ILE A 412 -9.39 2.13 2.08
CA ILE A 412 -10.51 2.90 2.62
C ILE A 412 -10.08 3.43 3.99
N ASN A 413 -10.13 4.75 4.13
CA ASN A 413 -9.78 5.45 5.35
C ASN A 413 -11.04 5.86 6.10
N HIS A 414 -10.96 5.79 7.40
CA HIS A 414 -11.98 6.27 8.32
C HIS A 414 -11.32 6.59 9.68
N PRO A 415 -11.95 7.36 10.56
CA PRO A 415 -11.44 7.56 11.91
C PRO A 415 -11.42 6.23 12.68
N VAL A 416 -10.34 5.98 13.41
CA VAL A 416 -10.28 4.93 14.43
C VAL A 416 -9.75 5.58 15.70
N ASP A 417 -10.64 5.80 16.64
CA ASP A 417 -10.31 6.39 17.92
C ASP A 417 -10.40 5.32 19.02
N ARG A 418 -9.60 5.50 20.07
CA ARG A 418 -9.63 4.62 21.24
C ARG A 418 -9.51 5.45 22.52
N ASP A 419 -10.32 5.11 23.48
CA ASP A 419 -10.14 5.59 24.85
C ASP A 419 -9.26 4.60 25.62
N PRO A 420 -8.03 4.98 25.98
CA PRO A 420 -7.12 4.10 26.71
C PRO A 420 -7.60 3.76 28.13
N GLN A 421 -8.53 4.54 28.71
CA GLN A 421 -9.04 4.30 30.07
C GLN A 421 -10.11 3.21 30.12
N CYS A 422 -11.11 3.26 29.21
CA CYS A 422 -12.20 2.27 29.21
C CYS A 422 -12.05 1.18 28.13
N GLY A 423 -11.08 1.33 27.21
CA GLY A 423 -10.84 0.39 26.12
C GLY A 423 -11.80 0.54 24.92
N TYR A 424 -12.71 1.52 24.94
CA TYR A 424 -13.60 1.75 23.79
C TYR A 424 -12.79 2.03 22.53
N THR A 425 -13.17 1.38 21.42
CA THR A 425 -12.59 1.61 20.10
C THR A 425 -13.71 1.87 19.10
N GLY A 426 -13.60 2.97 18.34
CA GLY A 426 -14.63 3.40 17.39
C GLY A 426 -14.43 4.86 17.02
N ILE A 427 -15.50 5.59 16.78
CA ILE A 427 -15.46 7.03 16.58
C ILE A 427 -15.72 7.71 17.94
N ILE A 428 -14.83 8.59 18.32
CA ILE A 428 -14.96 9.45 19.50
C ILE A 428 -14.94 10.89 19.00
N ASP A 429 -16.05 11.60 19.19
CA ASP A 429 -16.11 13.04 18.94
C ASP A 429 -15.54 13.80 20.14
N ASP A 430 -16.36 14.50 20.91
CA ASP A 430 -15.95 15.28 22.08
C ASP A 430 -15.91 14.40 23.36
N GLU A 431 -16.76 13.37 23.44
CA GLU A 431 -16.89 12.47 24.57
C GLU A 431 -16.83 11.00 24.14
N CYS A 432 -16.23 10.17 24.97
CA CYS A 432 -16.16 8.72 24.76
C CYS A 432 -17.55 8.08 24.88
N PRO A 433 -18.07 7.42 23.83
CA PRO A 433 -19.37 6.74 23.90
C PRO A 433 -19.43 5.59 24.92
N GLY A 434 -18.28 5.07 25.32
CA GLY A 434 -18.20 3.96 26.29
C GLY A 434 -18.31 4.37 27.75
N CYS A 435 -17.72 5.52 28.14
CA CYS A 435 -17.68 5.95 29.54
C CYS A 435 -18.04 7.41 29.80
N GLY A 436 -18.37 8.20 28.75
CA GLY A 436 -18.72 9.62 28.88
C GLY A 436 -17.55 10.55 29.20
N ARG A 437 -16.31 10.07 29.16
CA ARG A 437 -15.12 10.89 29.42
C ARG A 437 -14.87 11.84 28.26
N ALA A 438 -14.56 13.11 28.58
CA ALA A 438 -14.11 14.09 27.61
C ALA A 438 -12.57 14.12 27.49
N GLU A 439 -12.04 14.68 26.40
CA GLU A 439 -10.60 14.68 26.09
C GLU A 439 -9.76 15.50 27.08
N GLU A 440 -10.36 16.49 27.77
CA GLU A 440 -9.71 17.27 28.82
C GLU A 440 -9.26 16.39 30.03
N SER A 441 -9.91 15.26 30.21
CA SER A 441 -9.54 14.29 31.29
C SER A 441 -8.37 13.38 30.90
N GLY A 442 -7.81 13.57 29.72
CA GLY A 442 -6.67 12.84 29.15
C GLY A 442 -6.86 12.52 27.67
N PRO A 443 -5.79 12.40 26.89
CA PRO A 443 -5.88 12.25 25.43
C PRO A 443 -6.54 10.93 25.04
N PHE A 444 -7.24 10.96 23.90
CA PHE A 444 -7.65 9.76 23.16
C PHE A 444 -6.58 9.38 22.15
N ASP A 445 -6.44 8.09 21.87
CA ASP A 445 -5.69 7.61 20.73
C ASP A 445 -6.51 7.90 19.46
N ARG A 446 -6.03 8.76 18.56
CA ARG A 446 -6.74 9.14 17.35
C ARG A 446 -5.96 8.70 16.12
N ILE A 447 -6.23 7.48 15.67
CA ILE A 447 -5.53 6.93 14.51
C ILE A 447 -6.13 7.51 13.24
N ARG A 448 -5.27 8.13 12.42
CA ARG A 448 -5.60 8.64 11.10
C ARG A 448 -4.54 8.17 10.12
N ARG A 449 -4.97 7.76 8.94
CA ARG A 449 -4.03 7.44 7.86
C ARG A 449 -3.90 8.63 6.94
N ILE A 450 -2.64 9.04 6.70
CA ILE A 450 -2.32 10.03 5.68
C ILE A 450 -1.18 9.48 4.85
N THR A 451 -1.42 9.33 3.55
CA THR A 451 -0.50 8.64 2.64
C THR A 451 -0.14 7.24 3.16
N GLY A 452 1.12 6.91 3.41
CA GLY A 452 1.50 5.66 4.02
C GLY A 452 1.60 5.69 5.55
N TYR A 453 1.39 6.85 6.18
CA TYR A 453 1.51 6.99 7.63
C TYR A 453 0.23 6.61 8.36
N LEU A 454 0.40 5.74 9.33
CA LEU A 454 -0.56 5.48 10.38
C LEU A 454 0.12 5.87 11.70
N VAL A 455 -0.42 6.84 12.42
CA VAL A 455 0.11 7.25 13.72
C VAL A 455 -1.02 7.33 14.74
N GLY A 456 -0.70 6.99 16.00
CA GLY A 456 -1.67 6.96 17.08
C GLY A 456 -2.10 8.33 17.58
N THR A 457 -1.35 9.41 17.25
CA THR A 457 -1.62 10.78 17.69
C THR A 457 -1.27 11.76 16.58
N LEU A 458 -2.07 12.83 16.44
CA LEU A 458 -1.91 13.82 15.36
C LEU A 458 -0.67 14.73 15.53
N ASP A 459 -0.16 14.87 16.74
CA ASP A 459 1.04 15.64 17.08
C ASP A 459 2.32 15.04 16.46
N ARG A 460 2.32 13.75 16.14
CA ARG A 460 3.42 13.09 15.44
C ARG A 460 3.50 13.41 13.94
N PHE A 461 2.46 13.99 13.38
CA PHE A 461 2.50 14.46 11.99
C PHE A 461 3.31 15.75 11.86
N ASN A 462 4.01 15.92 10.72
CA ASN A 462 4.58 17.21 10.35
C ASN A 462 3.46 18.22 10.01
N ASP A 463 3.80 19.51 9.95
CA ASP A 463 2.83 20.61 9.74
C ASP A 463 1.98 20.41 8.48
N ALA A 464 2.60 20.00 7.38
CA ALA A 464 1.90 19.76 6.12
C ALA A 464 0.87 18.61 6.26
N LYS A 465 1.19 17.54 6.99
CA LYS A 465 0.26 16.43 7.21
C LYS A 465 -0.85 16.79 8.18
N ARG A 466 -0.58 17.61 9.19
CA ARG A 466 -1.63 18.17 10.04
C ARG A 466 -2.61 19.06 9.25
N ALA A 467 -2.08 19.89 8.35
CA ALA A 467 -2.92 20.70 7.46
C ALA A 467 -3.75 19.82 6.51
N GLU A 468 -3.16 18.78 5.93
CA GLU A 468 -3.88 17.82 5.07
C GLU A 468 -5.01 17.12 5.82
N VAL A 469 -4.81 16.70 7.10
CA VAL A 469 -5.89 16.11 7.92
C VAL A 469 -7.03 17.08 8.13
N ARG A 470 -6.72 18.34 8.45
CA ARG A 470 -7.70 19.38 8.71
C ARG A 470 -8.55 19.70 7.48
N ASP A 471 -7.91 19.76 6.30
CA ASP A 471 -8.55 20.14 5.05
C ASP A 471 -9.33 18.99 4.38
N ARG A 472 -9.15 17.76 4.86
CA ARG A 472 -9.68 16.55 4.24
C ARG A 472 -11.21 16.48 4.30
N VAL A 473 -11.85 16.30 3.14
CA VAL A 473 -13.28 16.04 3.01
C VAL A 473 -13.59 14.56 2.94
N LYS A 474 -14.85 14.20 3.17
CA LYS A 474 -15.35 12.84 3.09
C LYS A 474 -15.99 12.58 1.73
N HIS A 475 -15.90 11.36 1.24
CA HIS A 475 -16.36 10.94 -0.09
C HIS A 475 -17.69 10.14 0.00
N GLY A 476 -18.59 10.53 0.89
CA GLY A 476 -19.85 9.81 1.12
C GLY A 476 -21.05 10.71 1.16
#